data_cc4183eb875172509b701d3f822193d8
#
_entry.id   cc4183eb875172509b701d3f822193d8
#
_cell.length_a   1.000
_cell.length_b   1.000
_cell.length_c   1.000
_cell.angle_alpha   90.00
_cell.angle_beta   90.00
_cell.angle_gamma   90.00
#
_symmetry.space_group_name_H-M   'P 1'
#
loop_
_entity.id
_entity.type
_entity.pdbx_description
1 polymer ?
#
loop_
_entity_poly.entity_id
_entity_poly.type
_entity_poly.pdbx_seq_one_letter_code
_entity_poly.pdbx_strand_id
1 'polypeptide(L)'
;MFKFSIEKGGEIYKCPTKLEEVTLQKFIDYCALERDFMPHELKQVAKLYEDLNGVGNQQDVILIEEEIDVLLEKINSMEYAETLLSWYARVVDFWTGLPFDMIMARDGGDGMNVDQLKALYLQTQKLLIPPDRPVYTKENPYSNVLEHEGAIWYLPDRYMMDSKTIDYLESSAFYKLAEELAGGQWGVFGKIMCCLVRKKDEKYSKDLYKRE
;
A
#
# COMPACT_ATOMS: atom_id res chain seq x y z
N MET A 1 -2.74 13.11 -18.64
CA MET A 1 -2.82 12.80 -17.21
C MET A 1 -4.27 13.03 -16.83
N PHE A 2 -5.05 11.98 -16.65
CA PHE A 2 -6.47 12.09 -16.35
C PHE A 2 -6.61 12.36 -14.85
N LYS A 3 -7.05 13.56 -14.47
CA LYS A 3 -7.51 13.84 -13.12
C LYS A 3 -8.90 13.24 -13.01
N PHE A 4 -9.02 12.09 -12.33
CA PHE A 4 -10.33 11.59 -11.99
C PHE A 4 -10.92 12.48 -10.89
N SER A 5 -11.87 13.31 -11.27
CA SER A 5 -12.77 13.98 -10.34
C SER A 5 -14.20 13.55 -10.67
N ILE A 6 -14.93 13.16 -9.65
CA ILE A 6 -16.35 12.83 -9.76
C ILE A 6 -17.11 13.97 -9.10
N GLU A 7 -18.00 14.61 -9.86
CA GLU A 7 -18.92 15.57 -9.29
C GLU A 7 -20.23 14.84 -8.99
N LYS A 8 -20.61 14.84 -7.72
CA LYS A 8 -21.84 14.22 -7.26
C LYS A 8 -22.45 15.01 -6.11
N GLY A 9 -23.73 15.34 -6.23
CA GLY A 9 -24.41 16.14 -5.22
C GLY A 9 -23.84 17.56 -5.03
N GLY A 10 -23.13 18.10 -6.02
CA GLY A 10 -22.43 19.40 -5.92
C GLY A 10 -21.07 19.34 -5.24
N GLU A 11 -20.61 18.14 -4.85
CA GLU A 11 -19.27 17.92 -4.30
C GLU A 11 -18.34 17.28 -5.31
N ILE A 12 -17.06 17.62 -5.23
CA ILE A 12 -16.01 17.08 -6.12
C ILE A 12 -15.14 16.11 -5.33
N TYR A 13 -15.21 14.85 -5.69
CA TYR A 13 -14.40 13.77 -5.13
C TYR A 13 -13.18 13.52 -6.02
N LYS A 14 -11.99 13.44 -5.43
CA LYS A 14 -10.73 13.30 -6.17
C LYS A 14 -10.02 12.01 -5.78
N CYS A 15 -9.69 11.21 -6.79
CA CYS A 15 -8.79 10.08 -6.59
C CYS A 15 -7.33 10.58 -6.67
N PRO A 16 -6.45 10.18 -5.75
CA PRO A 16 -5.02 10.41 -5.91
C PRO A 16 -4.53 9.84 -7.25
N THR A 17 -3.60 10.54 -7.88
CA THR A 17 -3.05 10.13 -9.18
C THR A 17 -1.59 9.71 -9.09
N LYS A 18 -0.95 10.01 -7.96
CA LYS A 18 0.45 9.71 -7.67
C LYS A 18 0.62 9.30 -6.22
N LEU A 19 1.61 8.45 -5.98
CA LEU A 19 1.93 7.98 -4.64
C LEU A 19 2.35 9.12 -3.69
N GLU A 20 2.97 10.19 -4.22
CA GLU A 20 3.37 11.36 -3.44
C GLU A 20 2.18 12.16 -2.87
N GLU A 21 0.98 11.94 -3.38
CA GLU A 21 -0.26 12.53 -2.86
C GLU A 21 -0.84 11.72 -1.69
N VAL A 22 -0.26 10.56 -1.39
CA VAL A 22 -0.72 9.61 -0.36
C VAL A 22 0.17 9.71 0.85
N THR A 23 -0.38 10.03 2.01
CA THR A 23 0.37 10.00 3.26
C THR A 23 0.66 8.56 3.68
N LEU A 24 1.74 8.34 4.40
CA LEU A 24 2.07 7.02 4.97
C LEU A 24 0.91 6.49 5.83
N GLN A 25 0.28 7.35 6.64
CA GLN A 25 -0.87 6.95 7.47
C GLN A 25 -2.02 6.44 6.60
N LYS A 26 -2.39 7.17 5.54
CA LYS A 26 -3.44 6.73 4.62
C LYS A 26 -3.10 5.39 3.95
N PHE A 27 -1.83 5.15 3.64
CA PHE A 27 -1.40 3.87 3.11
C PHE A 27 -1.51 2.73 4.14
N ILE A 28 -1.13 2.98 5.40
CA ILE A 28 -1.31 2.03 6.52
C ILE A 28 -2.79 1.68 6.71
N ASP A 29 -3.66 2.70 6.69
CA ASP A 29 -5.11 2.51 6.83
C ASP A 29 -5.68 1.70 5.66
N TYR A 30 -5.13 1.88 4.45
CA TYR A 30 -5.49 1.06 3.29
C TYR A 30 -5.08 -0.42 3.47
N CYS A 31 -3.88 -0.70 3.97
CA CYS A 31 -3.46 -2.06 4.28
C CYS A 31 -4.37 -2.71 5.35
N ALA A 32 -4.85 -1.93 6.32
CA ALA A 32 -5.83 -2.41 7.29
C ALA A 32 -7.19 -2.71 6.63
N LEU A 33 -7.64 -1.87 5.71
CA LEU A 33 -8.85 -2.11 4.92
C LEU A 33 -8.74 -3.43 4.11
N GLU A 34 -7.60 -3.66 3.45
CA GLU A 34 -7.35 -4.91 2.72
C GLU A 34 -7.37 -6.13 3.64
N ARG A 35 -6.68 -6.04 4.78
CA ARG A 35 -6.67 -7.12 5.76
C ARG A 35 -8.08 -7.49 6.23
N ASP A 36 -8.91 -6.49 6.50
CA ASP A 36 -10.19 -6.72 7.17
C ASP A 36 -11.33 -7.01 6.17
N PHE A 37 -11.30 -6.45 4.97
CA PHE A 37 -12.43 -6.45 4.03
C PHE A 37 -12.14 -7.05 2.66
N MET A 38 -10.88 -7.25 2.27
CA MET A 38 -10.58 -7.88 0.99
C MET A 38 -11.13 -9.30 0.96
N PRO A 39 -11.87 -9.70 -0.09
CA PRO A 39 -12.39 -11.04 -0.24
C PRO A 39 -11.30 -12.11 -0.13
N HIS A 40 -11.65 -13.24 0.49
CA HIS A 40 -10.71 -14.31 0.80
C HIS A 40 -10.02 -14.85 -0.45
N GLU A 41 -10.75 -15.06 -1.52
CA GLU A 41 -10.23 -15.57 -2.79
C GLU A 41 -9.22 -14.62 -3.42
N LEU A 42 -9.44 -13.31 -3.33
CA LEU A 42 -8.46 -12.32 -3.79
C LEU A 42 -7.17 -12.36 -2.97
N LYS A 43 -7.28 -12.54 -1.64
CA LYS A 43 -6.11 -12.72 -0.77
C LYS A 43 -5.34 -13.99 -1.10
N GLN A 44 -6.06 -15.08 -1.39
CA GLN A 44 -5.42 -16.33 -1.79
C GLN A 44 -4.67 -16.17 -3.11
N VAL A 45 -5.29 -15.54 -4.12
CA VAL A 45 -4.63 -15.28 -5.41
C VAL A 45 -3.38 -14.42 -5.22
N ALA A 46 -3.46 -13.35 -4.43
CA ALA A 46 -2.30 -12.50 -4.15
C ALA A 46 -1.16 -13.29 -3.50
N LYS A 47 -1.48 -14.12 -2.52
CA LYS A 47 -0.49 -14.99 -1.84
C LYS A 47 0.13 -16.00 -2.79
N LEU A 48 -0.65 -16.65 -3.64
CA LEU A 48 -0.14 -17.62 -4.61
C LEU A 48 0.81 -16.97 -5.62
N TYR A 49 0.55 -15.72 -6.04
CA TYR A 49 1.50 -14.98 -6.87
C TYR A 49 2.80 -14.63 -6.13
N GLU A 50 2.74 -14.35 -4.83
CA GLU A 50 3.95 -14.16 -4.01
C GLU A 50 4.74 -15.47 -3.90
N ASP A 51 4.05 -16.56 -3.61
CA ASP A 51 4.66 -17.90 -3.51
C ASP A 51 5.31 -18.31 -4.84
N LEU A 52 4.67 -18.04 -5.98
CA LEU A 52 5.20 -18.33 -7.32
C LEU A 52 6.57 -17.69 -7.56
N ASN A 53 6.79 -16.46 -7.05
CA ASN A 53 8.09 -15.78 -7.19
C ASN A 53 9.22 -16.44 -6.39
N GLY A 54 8.90 -17.28 -5.40
CA GLY A 54 9.86 -17.97 -4.52
C GLY A 54 10.15 -19.42 -4.93
N VAL A 55 9.40 -19.98 -5.86
CA VAL A 55 9.48 -21.41 -6.23
C VAL A 55 10.57 -21.66 -7.27
N GLY A 56 11.47 -22.59 -6.94
CA GLY A 56 12.55 -23.01 -7.85
C GLY A 56 12.27 -24.31 -8.64
N ASN A 57 11.15 -24.99 -8.37
CA ASN A 57 10.80 -26.28 -8.97
C ASN A 57 9.64 -26.11 -9.95
N GLN A 58 9.83 -26.54 -11.20
CA GLN A 58 8.84 -26.39 -12.27
C GLN A 58 7.51 -27.11 -11.99
N GLN A 59 7.54 -28.21 -11.25
CA GLN A 59 6.33 -28.97 -10.91
C GLN A 59 5.44 -28.22 -9.89
N ASP A 60 6.06 -27.53 -8.93
CA ASP A 60 5.35 -26.70 -7.97
C ASP A 60 4.79 -25.43 -8.62
N VAL A 61 5.49 -24.86 -9.61
CA VAL A 61 4.98 -23.74 -10.42
C VAL A 61 3.67 -24.11 -11.09
N ILE A 62 3.61 -25.28 -11.77
CA ILE A 62 2.40 -25.73 -12.47
C ILE A 62 1.22 -25.90 -11.50
N LEU A 63 1.45 -26.47 -10.33
CA LEU A 63 0.38 -26.67 -9.32
C LEU A 63 -0.17 -25.33 -8.80
N ILE A 64 0.71 -24.36 -8.57
CA ILE A 64 0.31 -23.02 -8.12
C ILE A 64 -0.47 -22.30 -9.23
N GLU A 65 -0.03 -22.39 -10.48
CA GLU A 65 -0.75 -21.80 -11.63
C GLU A 65 -2.14 -22.41 -11.81
N GLU A 66 -2.29 -23.73 -11.69
CA GLU A 66 -3.59 -24.41 -11.71
C GLU A 66 -4.53 -23.93 -10.59
N GLU A 67 -4.01 -23.74 -9.38
CA GLU A 67 -4.79 -23.22 -8.25
C GLU A 67 -5.23 -21.76 -8.47
N ILE A 68 -4.34 -20.93 -9.02
CA ILE A 68 -4.65 -19.56 -9.42
C ILE A 68 -5.79 -19.55 -10.45
N ASP A 69 -5.73 -20.39 -11.48
CA ASP A 69 -6.75 -20.44 -12.54
C ASP A 69 -8.12 -20.81 -11.98
N VAL A 70 -8.20 -21.80 -11.09
CA VAL A 70 -9.45 -22.18 -10.41
C VAL A 70 -10.04 -21.02 -9.60
N LEU A 71 -9.20 -20.29 -8.85
CA LEU A 71 -9.64 -19.13 -8.08
C LEU A 71 -10.10 -17.98 -9.00
N LEU A 72 -9.40 -17.73 -10.09
CA LEU A 72 -9.77 -16.70 -11.06
C LEU A 72 -11.09 -17.02 -11.77
N GLU A 73 -11.36 -18.29 -12.11
CA GLU A 73 -12.66 -18.72 -12.65
C GLU A 73 -13.78 -18.43 -11.64
N LYS A 74 -13.60 -18.75 -10.36
CA LYS A 74 -14.55 -18.43 -9.29
C LYS A 74 -14.78 -16.91 -9.16
N ILE A 75 -13.72 -16.12 -9.10
CA ILE A 75 -13.78 -14.65 -8.98
C ILE A 75 -14.51 -14.02 -10.18
N ASN A 76 -14.34 -14.57 -11.36
CA ASN A 76 -15.01 -14.10 -12.58
C ASN A 76 -16.44 -14.63 -12.76
N SER A 77 -16.93 -15.46 -11.85
CA SER A 77 -18.28 -15.98 -11.92
C SER A 77 -19.34 -14.91 -11.61
N MET A 78 -20.55 -15.12 -12.14
CA MET A 78 -21.69 -14.23 -11.87
C MET A 78 -22.08 -14.23 -10.39
N GLU A 79 -21.90 -15.35 -9.71
CA GLU A 79 -22.19 -15.49 -8.27
C GLU A 79 -21.25 -14.67 -7.40
N TYR A 80 -20.01 -14.45 -7.85
CA TYR A 80 -19.00 -13.68 -7.14
C TYR A 80 -19.05 -12.16 -7.46
N ALA A 81 -19.81 -11.78 -8.51
CA ALA A 81 -19.81 -10.40 -9.01
C ALA A 81 -20.20 -9.36 -7.93
N GLU A 82 -21.20 -9.64 -7.10
CA GLU A 82 -21.63 -8.72 -6.03
C GLU A 82 -20.52 -8.52 -4.98
N THR A 83 -19.85 -9.58 -4.59
CA THR A 83 -18.71 -9.53 -3.65
C THR A 83 -17.58 -8.69 -4.22
N LEU A 84 -17.25 -8.90 -5.49
CA LEU A 84 -16.18 -8.18 -6.17
C LEU A 84 -16.50 -6.69 -6.34
N LEU A 85 -17.71 -6.35 -6.76
CA LEU A 85 -18.15 -4.97 -6.90
C LEU A 85 -18.21 -4.24 -5.54
N SER A 86 -18.67 -4.94 -4.50
CA SER A 86 -18.65 -4.41 -3.14
C SER A 86 -17.23 -4.09 -2.67
N TRP A 87 -16.27 -4.96 -2.95
CA TRP A 87 -14.86 -4.70 -2.67
C TRP A 87 -14.34 -3.48 -3.44
N TYR A 88 -14.59 -3.40 -4.74
CA TYR A 88 -14.18 -2.25 -5.56
C TYR A 88 -14.77 -0.94 -5.02
N ALA A 89 -16.05 -0.96 -4.62
CA ALA A 89 -16.69 0.21 -4.06
C ALA A 89 -16.07 0.68 -2.74
N ARG A 90 -15.70 -0.25 -1.85
CA ARG A 90 -14.97 0.08 -0.61
C ARG A 90 -13.60 0.72 -0.87
N VAL A 91 -12.86 0.17 -1.82
CA VAL A 91 -11.55 0.73 -2.20
C VAL A 91 -11.71 2.13 -2.80
N VAL A 92 -12.70 2.32 -3.67
CA VAL A 92 -12.97 3.64 -4.27
C VAL A 92 -13.43 4.65 -3.21
N ASP A 93 -14.35 4.28 -2.30
CA ASP A 93 -14.75 5.10 -1.14
C ASP A 93 -13.52 5.53 -0.34
N PHE A 94 -12.68 4.59 0.06
CA PHE A 94 -11.48 4.87 0.84
C PHE A 94 -10.55 5.90 0.17
N TRP A 95 -10.30 5.74 -1.13
CA TRP A 95 -9.34 6.61 -1.83
C TRP A 95 -9.93 7.97 -2.23
N THR A 96 -11.22 8.03 -2.54
CA THR A 96 -11.87 9.24 -3.06
C THR A 96 -12.69 9.98 -1.99
N GLY A 97 -13.14 9.29 -0.95
CA GLY A 97 -14.13 9.78 0.00
C GLY A 97 -15.55 9.80 -0.54
N LEU A 98 -15.80 9.27 -1.77
CA LEU A 98 -17.15 9.11 -2.28
C LEU A 98 -17.87 8.00 -1.49
N PRO A 99 -18.97 8.29 -0.79
CA PRO A 99 -19.60 7.33 0.10
C PRO A 99 -20.00 6.03 -0.59
N PHE A 100 -19.73 4.89 0.07
CA PHE A 100 -20.04 3.54 -0.43
C PHE A 100 -21.49 3.41 -0.93
N ASP A 101 -22.45 3.93 -0.16
CA ASP A 101 -23.87 3.87 -0.52
C ASP A 101 -24.18 4.65 -1.81
N MET A 102 -23.48 5.74 -2.06
CA MET A 102 -23.60 6.48 -3.32
C MET A 102 -23.01 5.72 -4.52
N ILE A 103 -21.94 4.95 -4.31
CA ILE A 103 -21.34 4.12 -5.35
C ILE A 103 -22.27 2.97 -5.72
N MET A 104 -22.83 2.31 -4.71
CA MET A 104 -23.65 1.09 -4.82
C MET A 104 -25.15 1.36 -4.97
N ALA A 105 -25.59 2.63 -5.13
CA ALA A 105 -27.01 2.97 -5.22
C ALA A 105 -27.72 2.18 -6.33
N ARG A 106 -28.78 1.46 -5.95
CA ARG A 106 -29.56 0.58 -6.85
C ARG A 106 -30.78 1.26 -7.47
N ASP A 107 -31.31 2.29 -6.82
CA ASP A 107 -32.63 2.85 -7.19
C ASP A 107 -32.49 4.02 -8.16
N GLY A 108 -32.59 3.73 -9.47
CA GLY A 108 -32.96 4.67 -10.56
C GLY A 108 -32.29 6.05 -10.62
N GLY A 109 -31.42 6.32 -9.72
CA GLY A 109 -30.67 7.57 -9.54
C GLY A 109 -29.19 7.32 -9.77
N ASP A 110 -28.42 8.21 -9.42
CA ASP A 110 -27.01 8.47 -9.64
C ASP A 110 -25.97 7.44 -9.17
N GLY A 111 -26.25 6.16 -9.10
CA GLY A 111 -25.25 5.11 -8.84
C GLY A 111 -24.09 5.17 -9.85
N MET A 112 -22.91 4.69 -9.47
CA MET A 112 -21.79 4.55 -10.41
C MET A 112 -22.04 3.34 -11.30
N ASN A 113 -21.81 3.46 -12.61
CA ASN A 113 -21.89 2.27 -13.45
C ASN A 113 -20.66 1.37 -13.24
N VAL A 114 -20.79 0.09 -13.58
CA VAL A 114 -19.76 -0.93 -13.31
C VAL A 114 -18.43 -0.59 -13.97
N ASP A 115 -18.45 -0.04 -15.18
CA ASP A 115 -17.23 0.28 -15.93
C ASP A 115 -16.50 1.46 -15.29
N GLN A 116 -17.23 2.47 -14.81
CA GLN A 116 -16.65 3.59 -14.06
C GLN A 116 -16.03 3.10 -12.75
N LEU A 117 -16.73 2.23 -12.00
CA LEU A 117 -16.23 1.66 -10.77
C LEU A 117 -14.94 0.86 -10.99
N LYS A 118 -14.94 -0.02 -12.00
CA LYS A 118 -13.75 -0.79 -12.39
C LYS A 118 -12.59 0.12 -12.80
N ALA A 119 -12.84 1.17 -13.59
CA ALA A 119 -11.82 2.09 -14.03
C ALA A 119 -11.18 2.84 -12.85
N LEU A 120 -11.98 3.29 -11.88
CA LEU A 120 -11.48 3.93 -10.66
C LEU A 120 -10.70 2.95 -9.78
N TYR A 121 -11.24 1.75 -9.57
CA TYR A 121 -10.52 0.72 -8.84
C TYR A 121 -9.15 0.44 -9.45
N LEU A 122 -9.07 0.22 -10.76
CA LEU A 122 -7.80 0.01 -11.47
C LEU A 122 -6.86 1.22 -11.37
N GLN A 123 -7.40 2.43 -11.32
CA GLN A 123 -6.60 3.63 -11.10
C GLN A 123 -5.97 3.62 -9.70
N THR A 124 -6.73 3.22 -8.67
CA THR A 124 -6.20 3.12 -7.31
C THR A 124 -5.14 2.03 -7.20
N GLN A 125 -5.31 0.89 -7.89
CA GLN A 125 -4.31 -0.19 -7.89
C GLN A 125 -2.98 0.26 -8.51
N LYS A 126 -3.01 1.13 -9.51
CA LYS A 126 -1.77 1.69 -10.09
C LYS A 126 -0.99 2.57 -9.13
N LEU A 127 -1.65 3.20 -8.16
CA LEU A 127 -0.96 3.96 -7.10
C LEU A 127 -0.12 3.07 -6.19
N LEU A 128 -0.53 1.81 -6.03
CA LEU A 128 0.08 0.85 -5.11
C LEU A 128 1.25 0.10 -5.75
N ILE A 129 1.45 0.25 -7.06
CA ILE A 129 2.63 -0.31 -7.74
C ILE A 129 3.84 0.51 -7.28
N PRO A 130 4.79 -0.12 -6.54
CA PRO A 130 5.97 0.61 -6.11
C PRO A 130 6.73 1.12 -7.34
N PRO A 131 7.28 2.33 -7.25
CA PRO A 131 8.15 2.82 -8.29
C PRO A 131 9.35 1.87 -8.46
N ASP A 132 9.90 1.82 -9.66
CA ASP A 132 11.13 1.07 -9.91
C ASP A 132 12.18 1.46 -8.86
N ARG A 133 12.90 0.43 -8.37
CA ARG A 133 13.95 0.68 -7.37
C ARG A 133 14.95 1.67 -7.97
N PRO A 134 15.29 2.74 -7.24
CA PRO A 134 16.24 3.71 -7.74
C PRO A 134 17.59 3.01 -8.03
N VAL A 135 18.08 3.21 -9.24
CA VAL A 135 19.42 2.73 -9.62
C VAL A 135 20.42 3.83 -9.23
N TYR A 136 21.26 3.54 -8.27
CA TYR A 136 22.33 4.45 -7.88
C TYR A 136 23.52 4.28 -8.82
N THR A 137 23.86 5.35 -9.53
CA THR A 137 24.98 5.42 -10.46
C THR A 137 25.99 6.45 -9.98
N LYS A 138 27.07 6.66 -10.74
CA LYS A 138 28.03 7.74 -10.46
C LYS A 138 27.39 9.13 -10.64
N GLU A 139 26.44 9.24 -11.58
CA GLU A 139 25.68 10.46 -11.86
C GLU A 139 24.52 10.69 -10.86
N ASN A 140 23.98 9.61 -10.28
CA ASN A 140 22.93 9.63 -9.27
C ASN A 140 23.35 8.74 -8.09
N PRO A 141 24.31 9.19 -7.24
CA PRO A 141 24.78 8.41 -6.11
C PRO A 141 23.76 8.36 -4.99
N TYR A 142 23.81 7.30 -4.18
CA TYR A 142 23.04 7.27 -2.93
C TYR A 142 23.48 8.44 -2.03
N SER A 143 22.51 9.19 -1.54
CA SER A 143 22.73 10.23 -0.54
C SER A 143 22.19 9.76 0.80
N ASN A 144 23.00 9.83 1.83
CA ASN A 144 22.58 9.59 3.21
C ASN A 144 22.15 10.89 3.92
N VAL A 145 21.93 11.96 3.16
CA VAL A 145 21.47 13.25 3.67
C VAL A 145 20.19 13.64 2.95
N LEU A 146 19.15 13.94 3.72
CA LEU A 146 17.87 14.44 3.26
C LEU A 146 17.64 15.83 3.84
N GLU A 147 17.32 16.81 3.00
CA GLU A 147 16.84 18.11 3.45
C GLU A 147 15.32 18.16 3.34
N HIS A 148 14.65 18.43 4.44
CA HIS A 148 13.20 18.52 4.50
C HIS A 148 12.79 19.62 5.47
N GLU A 149 11.92 20.55 5.02
CA GLU A 149 11.43 21.69 5.79
C GLU A 149 12.55 22.53 6.47
N GLY A 150 13.68 22.71 5.77
CA GLY A 150 14.83 23.45 6.26
C GLY A 150 15.66 22.71 7.35
N ALA A 151 15.33 21.48 7.65
CA ALA A 151 16.11 20.61 8.52
C ALA A 151 16.93 19.60 7.72
N ILE A 152 18.14 19.33 8.18
CA ILE A 152 19.02 18.30 7.60
C ILE A 152 18.87 17.02 8.41
N TRP A 153 18.51 15.96 7.71
CA TRP A 153 18.32 14.62 8.27
C TRP A 153 19.39 13.69 7.74
N TYR A 154 19.91 12.82 8.58
CA TYR A 154 20.86 11.79 8.22
C TYR A 154 20.16 10.43 8.18
N LEU A 155 20.30 9.75 7.06
CA LEU A 155 19.88 8.37 6.88
C LEU A 155 21.09 7.45 7.15
N PRO A 156 20.86 6.20 7.56
CA PRO A 156 21.94 5.23 7.62
C PRO A 156 22.57 5.05 6.25
N ASP A 157 23.82 4.58 6.19
CA ASP A 157 24.43 4.21 4.93
C ASP A 157 23.62 3.10 4.23
N ARG A 158 23.91 2.86 2.95
CA ARG A 158 23.19 1.87 2.13
C ARG A 158 23.14 0.48 2.78
N TYR A 159 24.13 0.14 3.57
CA TYR A 159 24.28 -1.17 4.22
C TYR A 159 24.04 -1.10 5.73
N MET A 160 23.63 0.04 6.23
CA MET A 160 23.43 0.31 7.67
C MET A 160 24.67 0.09 8.53
N MET A 161 25.87 0.17 7.94
CA MET A 161 27.15 -0.07 8.65
C MET A 161 27.50 1.04 9.62
N ASP A 162 26.97 2.24 9.40
CA ASP A 162 27.14 3.40 10.28
C ASP A 162 26.06 3.49 11.38
N SER A 163 25.07 2.62 11.35
CA SER A 163 24.00 2.59 12.36
C SER A 163 24.53 2.07 13.68
N LYS A 164 24.12 2.73 14.78
CA LYS A 164 24.44 2.24 16.11
C LYS A 164 23.74 0.92 16.40
N THR A 165 24.38 0.04 17.14
CA THR A 165 23.82 -1.27 17.52
C THR A 165 22.43 -1.15 18.15
N ILE A 166 22.20 -0.11 19.00
CA ILE A 166 20.92 0.10 19.65
C ILE A 166 19.82 0.47 18.64
N ASP A 167 20.14 1.34 17.65
CA ASP A 167 19.20 1.75 16.60
C ASP A 167 18.79 0.54 15.75
N TYR A 168 19.76 -0.32 15.43
CA TYR A 168 19.52 -1.57 14.70
C TYR A 168 18.64 -2.54 15.49
N LEU A 169 18.93 -2.74 16.78
CA LEU A 169 18.15 -3.65 17.62
C LEU A 169 16.71 -3.17 17.80
N GLU A 170 16.47 -1.88 17.97
CA GLU A 170 15.13 -1.33 18.10
C GLU A 170 14.36 -1.40 16.78
N SER A 171 14.97 -1.05 15.64
CA SER A 171 14.34 -1.20 14.34
C SER A 171 13.98 -2.66 14.03
N SER A 172 14.87 -3.60 14.39
CA SER A 172 14.61 -5.04 14.26
C SER A 172 13.48 -5.53 15.17
N ALA A 173 13.34 -4.97 16.37
CA ALA A 173 12.24 -5.29 17.27
C ALA A 173 10.89 -4.83 16.68
N PHE A 174 10.83 -3.63 16.09
CA PHE A 174 9.62 -3.17 15.39
C PHE A 174 9.31 -4.05 14.17
N TYR A 175 10.31 -4.46 13.43
CA TYR A 175 10.10 -5.34 12.28
C TYR A 175 9.45 -6.68 12.66
N LYS A 176 9.86 -7.26 13.81
CA LYS A 176 9.25 -8.50 14.34
C LYS A 176 7.79 -8.33 14.75
N LEU A 177 7.36 -7.11 15.10
CA LEU A 177 5.97 -6.82 15.44
C LEU A 177 5.11 -6.54 14.21
N ALA A 178 5.68 -6.52 13.00
CA ALA A 178 4.96 -6.17 11.78
C ALA A 178 3.75 -7.09 11.51
N GLU A 179 3.87 -8.38 11.82
CA GLU A 179 2.80 -9.35 11.62
C GLU A 179 1.61 -9.13 12.57
N GLU A 180 1.85 -8.52 13.73
CA GLU A 180 0.83 -8.30 14.77
C GLU A 180 0.11 -6.96 14.61
N LEU A 181 0.68 -6.03 13.83
CA LEU A 181 0.15 -4.68 13.68
C LEU A 181 -0.73 -4.53 12.44
N ALA A 182 -1.72 -3.66 12.55
CA ALA A 182 -2.49 -3.21 11.39
C ALA A 182 -1.55 -2.61 10.35
N GLY A 183 -1.71 -3.02 9.08
CA GLY A 183 -0.83 -2.62 8.01
C GLY A 183 0.49 -3.38 7.92
N GLY A 184 0.69 -4.44 8.72
CA GLY A 184 1.88 -5.29 8.66
C GLY A 184 3.17 -4.48 8.76
N GLN A 185 4.13 -4.74 7.86
CA GLN A 185 5.41 -4.01 7.81
C GLN A 185 5.27 -2.49 7.66
N TRP A 186 4.23 -2.01 7.01
CA TRP A 186 3.98 -0.58 6.82
C TRP A 186 3.53 0.09 8.12
N GLY A 187 2.79 -0.62 8.98
CA GLY A 187 2.39 -0.14 10.31
C GLY A 187 3.56 0.15 11.24
N VAL A 188 4.72 -0.47 11.01
CA VAL A 188 5.94 -0.24 11.79
C VAL A 188 6.96 0.64 11.07
N PHE A 189 6.80 0.88 9.77
CA PHE A 189 7.79 1.58 8.94
C PHE A 189 8.15 2.95 9.52
N GLY A 190 7.17 3.77 9.90
CA GLY A 190 7.42 5.06 10.52
C GLY A 190 8.27 4.97 11.79
N LYS A 191 8.02 3.95 12.63
CA LYS A 191 8.79 3.71 13.86
C LYS A 191 10.22 3.27 13.54
N ILE A 192 10.40 2.40 12.55
CA ILE A 192 11.72 1.98 12.07
C ILE A 192 12.50 3.20 11.56
N MET A 193 11.87 4.05 10.75
CA MET A 193 12.48 5.26 10.24
C MET A 193 12.86 6.23 11.38
N CYS A 194 12.02 6.39 12.40
CA CYS A 194 12.35 7.19 13.58
C CYS A 194 13.56 6.65 14.36
N CYS A 195 13.80 5.34 14.34
CA CYS A 195 15.01 4.76 14.95
C CYS A 195 16.28 5.03 14.14
N LEU A 196 16.17 5.03 12.81
CA LEU A 196 17.32 5.07 11.90
C LEU A 196 17.66 6.48 11.40
N VAL A 197 16.66 7.34 11.23
CA VAL A 197 16.84 8.70 10.69
C VAL A 197 16.98 9.71 11.81
N ARG A 198 17.98 10.58 11.73
CA ARG A 198 18.29 11.58 12.73
C ARG A 198 18.45 12.97 12.11
N LYS A 199 18.02 13.99 12.85
CA LYS A 199 18.46 15.36 12.55
C LYS A 199 19.92 15.52 12.90
N LYS A 200 20.58 16.47 12.23
CA LYS A 200 21.96 16.85 12.58
C LYS A 200 22.04 17.17 14.08
N ASP A 201 23.04 16.61 14.74
CA ASP A 201 23.33 16.78 16.18
C ASP A 201 22.26 16.21 17.14
N GLU A 202 21.26 15.48 16.62
CA GLU A 202 20.25 14.85 17.45
C GLU A 202 20.79 13.60 18.15
N LYS A 203 20.62 13.56 19.48
CA LYS A 203 20.97 12.38 20.27
C LYS A 203 19.82 11.37 20.24
N TYR A 204 20.20 10.09 20.28
CA TYR A 204 19.22 9.03 20.42
C TYR A 204 18.37 9.21 21.69
N SER A 205 17.06 9.02 21.53
CA SER A 205 16.08 8.96 22.60
C SER A 205 15.04 7.91 22.30
N LYS A 206 14.63 7.12 23.31
CA LYS A 206 13.53 6.13 23.17
C LYS A 206 12.18 6.73 22.79
N ASP A 207 12.04 8.04 22.88
CA ASP A 207 10.80 8.74 22.54
C ASP A 207 10.74 9.21 21.08
N LEU A 208 11.79 8.93 20.28
CA LEU A 208 11.83 9.35 18.87
C LEU A 208 10.64 8.83 18.05
N TYR A 209 10.22 7.60 18.31
CA TYR A 209 9.10 6.99 17.62
C TYR A 209 7.70 7.42 18.14
N LYS A 210 7.66 8.27 19.17
CA LYS A 210 6.41 8.89 19.67
C LYS A 210 6.14 10.25 19.05
N ARG A 211 7.00 10.71 18.14
CA ARG A 211 6.79 11.96 17.41
C ARG A 211 5.64 11.75 16.42
N GLU A 212 4.66 12.64 16.47
CA GLU A 212 3.58 12.75 15.51
C GLU A 212 4.06 13.40 14.21
#